data_3d4c1892618bb3b94f33c80016daaf42
#
_entry.id   3d4c1892618bb3b94f33c80016daaf42
#
_cell.length_a   1.000
_cell.length_b   1.000
_cell.length_c   1.000
_cell.angle_alpha   90.00
_cell.angle_beta   90.00
_cell.angle_gamma   90.00
#
_symmetry.space_group_name_H-M   'P 1'
#
loop_
_entity.id
_entity.type
_entity.pdbx_description
1 polymer ?
#
loop_
_entity_poly.entity_id
_entity_poly.type
_entity_poly.pdbx_seq_one_letter_code
_entity_poly.pdbx_strand_id
1 'polypeptide(L)'
;MAERLKELDQVIGQQNIVKWFASCIKRDKMPQVIMLQGPPGIGKTSIAEIVACEIACMNNPEKLAECKRLVIDESKSTDCVRLYNMSNLKSQEAVTEVKSDLTVGFSSTGRKVIIMDEAHGMSDEAQDSLLTAFEGLQAQVYIIVCSTELESFRDAFLSRCVLRRLKNLSQTEMRSFLKRRIEENDLKFELSLPMVYTLIGSYTGREPRRAINLLDSFEHGSTVTVEELETFFNVYEGKQLMTLIGYLYTGDILLGLEFINDMDMSSTFQSTLLELLRVAENGQSTLLTRDAVLHLRNLVDKNGINNLLGFAIDCTTHGRMTRSAVSGYFLKWCSKSDIVLSPPERSYPDKVKLEDIKLMGGMMEEREVHANSGQSDVTAKSLEMLMAESDILED
;
A
#
# COMPACT_ATOMS: atom_id res chain seq x y z
N MET A 1 20.37 6.64 5.85
CA MET A 1 19.70 5.62 5.00
C MET A 1 19.27 4.47 5.89
N ALA A 2 18.02 4.07 5.81
CA ALA A 2 17.53 2.91 6.56
C ALA A 2 18.32 1.65 6.18
N GLU A 3 18.74 0.88 7.19
CA GLU A 3 19.47 -0.36 6.96
C GLU A 3 18.57 -1.36 6.20
N ARG A 4 19.09 -1.94 5.11
CA ARG A 4 18.38 -2.94 4.32
C ARG A 4 18.30 -4.27 5.08
N LEU A 5 17.21 -5.01 4.87
CA LEU A 5 17.05 -6.35 5.46
C LEU A 5 18.10 -7.29 4.88
N LYS A 6 18.77 -8.07 5.74
CA LYS A 6 19.81 -9.04 5.35
C LYS A 6 19.45 -10.49 5.65
N GLU A 7 18.46 -10.71 6.51
CA GLU A 7 18.05 -12.03 6.95
C GLU A 7 16.53 -12.20 6.76
N LEU A 8 16.09 -13.42 6.47
CA LEU A 8 14.68 -13.74 6.31
C LEU A 8 13.86 -13.56 7.59
N ASP A 9 14.45 -13.75 8.75
CA ASP A 9 13.80 -13.56 10.05
C ASP A 9 13.53 -12.09 10.38
N GLN A 10 14.25 -11.18 9.74
CA GLN A 10 14.01 -9.73 9.83
C GLN A 10 12.79 -9.27 9.05
N VAL A 11 12.26 -10.11 8.14
CA VAL A 11 11.09 -9.77 7.33
C VAL A 11 9.84 -9.77 8.21
N ILE A 12 9.25 -8.59 8.40
CA ILE A 12 7.99 -8.45 9.11
C ILE A 12 6.84 -8.74 8.14
N GLY A 13 5.91 -9.57 8.56
CA GLY A 13 4.84 -10.08 7.70
C GLY A 13 5.33 -11.19 6.76
N GLN A 14 4.48 -11.61 5.83
CA GLN A 14 4.79 -12.64 4.84
C GLN A 14 5.26 -13.99 5.45
N GLN A 15 4.87 -14.30 6.67
CA GLN A 15 5.39 -15.44 7.44
C GLN A 15 5.30 -16.78 6.72
N ASN A 16 4.25 -16.99 5.91
CA ASN A 16 4.09 -18.21 5.12
C ASN A 16 5.17 -18.34 4.03
N ILE A 17 5.55 -17.24 3.42
CA ILE A 17 6.57 -17.19 2.36
C ILE A 17 7.96 -17.34 2.98
N VAL A 18 8.23 -16.63 4.07
CA VAL A 18 9.50 -16.73 4.82
C VAL A 18 9.72 -18.16 5.30
N LYS A 19 8.73 -18.78 5.95
CA LYS A 19 8.81 -20.18 6.40
C LYS A 19 8.98 -21.15 5.25
N TRP A 20 8.33 -20.92 4.12
CA TRP A 20 8.47 -21.75 2.93
C TRP A 20 9.89 -21.69 2.38
N PHE A 21 10.47 -20.49 2.20
CA PHE A 21 11.85 -20.33 1.76
C PHE A 21 12.83 -20.98 2.73
N ALA A 22 12.72 -20.71 4.02
CA ALA A 22 13.56 -21.32 5.04
C ALA A 22 13.49 -22.85 5.02
N SER A 23 12.30 -23.42 4.78
CA SER A 23 12.13 -24.87 4.62
C SER A 23 12.77 -25.41 3.34
N CYS A 24 12.67 -24.70 2.22
CA CYS A 24 13.28 -25.10 0.95
C CYS A 24 14.82 -25.06 1.04
N ILE A 25 15.37 -24.00 1.63
CA ILE A 25 16.80 -23.84 1.89
C ILE A 25 17.31 -24.99 2.79
N LYS A 26 16.65 -25.20 3.93
CA LYS A 26 17.04 -26.25 4.89
C LYS A 26 17.04 -27.66 4.28
N ARG A 27 16.15 -27.94 3.34
CA ARG A 27 16.00 -29.26 2.69
C ARG A 27 16.84 -29.40 1.42
N ASP A 28 17.47 -28.34 0.98
CA ASP A 28 18.11 -28.25 -0.33
C ASP A 28 17.17 -28.68 -1.50
N LYS A 29 15.91 -28.20 -1.41
CA LYS A 29 14.86 -28.48 -2.41
C LYS A 29 14.18 -27.18 -2.84
N MET A 30 14.97 -26.32 -3.48
CA MET A 30 14.48 -25.08 -4.03
C MET A 30 13.97 -25.28 -5.46
N PRO A 31 12.78 -24.83 -5.82
CA PRO A 31 12.37 -24.76 -7.23
C PRO A 31 13.30 -23.86 -8.02
N GLN A 32 13.57 -24.24 -9.27
CA GLN A 32 14.49 -23.46 -10.11
C GLN A 32 13.92 -22.13 -10.55
N VAL A 33 12.61 -22.04 -10.77
CA VAL A 33 11.93 -20.81 -11.17
C VAL A 33 10.85 -20.46 -10.16
N ILE A 34 10.99 -19.32 -9.51
CA ILE A 34 10.07 -18.81 -8.48
C ILE A 34 9.58 -17.45 -8.91
N MET A 35 8.28 -17.20 -8.79
CA MET A 35 7.71 -15.88 -9.01
C MET A 35 7.19 -15.31 -7.72
N LEU A 36 7.66 -14.10 -7.35
CA LEU A 36 7.16 -13.27 -6.26
C LEU A 36 6.24 -12.21 -6.82
N GLN A 37 4.94 -12.36 -6.58
CA GLN A 37 3.93 -11.41 -7.03
C GLN A 37 3.36 -10.66 -5.84
N GLY A 38 3.05 -9.37 -6.03
CA GLY A 38 2.36 -8.58 -5.03
C GLY A 38 2.48 -7.09 -5.27
N PRO A 39 1.74 -6.25 -4.52
CA PRO A 39 1.73 -4.80 -4.69
C PRO A 39 3.12 -4.17 -4.70
N PRO A 40 3.28 -2.96 -5.25
CA PRO A 40 4.56 -2.24 -5.17
C PRO A 40 4.94 -1.95 -3.72
N GLY A 41 6.23 -1.81 -3.43
CA GLY A 41 6.72 -1.40 -2.11
C GLY A 41 6.61 -2.41 -0.97
N ILE A 42 6.17 -3.65 -1.24
CA ILE A 42 5.90 -4.69 -0.22
C ILE A 42 7.15 -5.51 0.18
N GLY A 43 8.28 -5.31 -0.53
CA GLY A 43 9.53 -6.01 -0.23
C GLY A 43 9.84 -7.20 -1.13
N LYS A 44 9.22 -7.35 -2.31
CA LYS A 44 9.52 -8.43 -3.27
C LYS A 44 11.01 -8.54 -3.57
N THR A 45 11.61 -7.46 -4.02
CA THR A 45 13.03 -7.39 -4.37
C THR A 45 13.93 -7.68 -3.19
N SER A 46 13.62 -7.13 -1.99
CA SER A 46 14.41 -7.37 -0.78
C SER A 46 14.37 -8.85 -0.36
N ILE A 47 13.22 -9.50 -0.43
CA ILE A 47 13.12 -10.95 -0.17
C ILE A 47 13.87 -11.74 -1.24
N ALA A 48 13.77 -11.36 -2.52
CA ALA A 48 14.48 -12.00 -3.61
C ALA A 48 16.00 -11.92 -3.43
N GLU A 49 16.53 -10.74 -3.05
CA GLU A 49 17.96 -10.53 -2.79
C GLU A 49 18.48 -11.41 -1.65
N ILE A 50 17.77 -11.44 -0.51
CA ILE A 50 18.12 -12.28 0.64
C ILE A 50 18.14 -13.75 0.23
N VAL A 51 17.06 -14.23 -0.38
CA VAL A 51 16.90 -15.63 -0.80
C VAL A 51 17.94 -16.01 -1.85
N ALA A 52 18.24 -15.11 -2.79
CA ALA A 52 19.26 -15.36 -3.81
C ALA A 52 20.65 -15.56 -3.21
N CYS A 53 21.04 -14.71 -2.24
CA CYS A 53 22.30 -14.87 -1.53
C CYS A 53 22.35 -16.20 -0.76
N GLU A 54 21.28 -16.55 -0.07
CA GLU A 54 21.18 -17.83 0.67
C GLU A 54 21.30 -19.05 -0.26
N ILE A 55 20.63 -19.03 -1.41
CA ILE A 55 20.72 -20.12 -2.41
C ILE A 55 22.13 -20.18 -3.01
N ALA A 56 22.65 -19.05 -3.44
CA ALA A 56 23.95 -18.97 -4.11
C ALA A 56 25.08 -19.44 -3.21
N CYS A 57 25.07 -19.10 -1.93
CA CYS A 57 26.11 -19.40 -0.96
C CYS A 57 25.86 -20.67 -0.12
N MET A 58 24.83 -21.46 -0.42
CA MET A 58 24.47 -22.63 0.37
C MET A 58 25.62 -23.65 0.53
N ASN A 59 26.45 -23.82 -0.51
CA ASN A 59 27.60 -24.70 -0.47
C ASN A 59 28.90 -24.02 0.01
N ASN A 60 28.89 -22.69 0.19
CA ASN A 60 30.03 -21.86 0.58
C ASN A 60 29.56 -20.77 1.58
N PRO A 61 29.20 -21.17 2.82
CA PRO A 61 28.63 -20.23 3.80
C PRO A 61 29.57 -19.07 4.16
N GLU A 62 30.88 -19.25 4.01
CA GLU A 62 31.89 -18.22 4.27
C GLU A 62 31.79 -17.03 3.32
N LYS A 63 31.21 -17.21 2.12
CA LYS A 63 30.99 -16.14 1.14
C LYS A 63 29.67 -15.40 1.34
N LEU A 64 28.77 -15.87 2.21
CA LEU A 64 27.42 -15.33 2.35
C LEU A 64 27.42 -13.85 2.79
N ALA A 65 28.28 -13.51 3.77
CA ALA A 65 28.36 -12.15 4.29
C ALA A 65 28.81 -11.15 3.20
N GLU A 66 29.79 -11.51 2.40
CA GLU A 66 30.26 -10.68 1.28
C GLU A 66 29.22 -10.60 0.17
N CYS A 67 28.58 -11.71 -0.17
CA CYS A 67 27.50 -11.73 -1.16
C CYS A 67 26.36 -10.81 -0.74
N LYS A 68 25.90 -10.89 0.52
CA LYS A 68 24.86 -9.99 1.05
C LYS A 68 25.30 -8.52 1.02
N ARG A 69 26.54 -8.21 1.38
CA ARG A 69 27.07 -6.85 1.29
C ARG A 69 27.02 -6.30 -0.14
N LEU A 70 27.47 -7.06 -1.13
CA LEU A 70 27.49 -6.61 -2.52
C LEU A 70 26.11 -6.51 -3.11
N VAL A 71 25.27 -7.53 -2.93
CA VAL A 71 23.94 -7.61 -3.56
C VAL A 71 22.95 -6.70 -2.86
N ILE A 72 22.87 -6.74 -1.52
CA ILE A 72 21.86 -6.03 -0.76
C ILE A 72 22.28 -4.58 -0.50
N ASP A 73 23.46 -4.35 0.07
CA ASP A 73 23.87 -2.99 0.48
C ASP A 73 24.31 -2.15 -0.74
N GLU A 74 25.07 -2.73 -1.67
CA GLU A 74 25.62 -2.02 -2.82
C GLU A 74 24.77 -2.17 -4.09
N SER A 75 23.74 -3.03 -4.10
CA SER A 75 22.88 -3.34 -5.27
C SER A 75 23.70 -3.74 -6.50
N LYS A 76 24.77 -4.50 -6.29
CA LYS A 76 25.66 -4.96 -7.35
C LYS A 76 25.44 -6.41 -7.69
N SER A 77 25.45 -6.72 -8.97
CA SER A 77 25.55 -8.11 -9.44
C SER A 77 26.91 -8.71 -9.09
N THR A 78 26.90 -9.98 -8.75
CA THR A 78 28.10 -10.80 -8.52
C THR A 78 28.16 -11.92 -9.56
N ASP A 79 29.18 -12.77 -9.53
CA ASP A 79 29.24 -13.96 -10.39
C ASP A 79 28.17 -15.01 -10.02
N CYS A 80 27.73 -15.03 -8.76
CA CYS A 80 26.74 -15.99 -8.25
C CYS A 80 25.31 -15.42 -8.14
N VAL A 81 25.13 -14.10 -8.06
CA VAL A 81 23.80 -13.44 -8.05
C VAL A 81 23.77 -12.31 -9.07
N ARG A 82 22.91 -12.42 -10.07
CA ARG A 82 22.70 -11.41 -11.11
C ARG A 82 21.37 -10.69 -10.92
N LEU A 83 21.40 -9.39 -11.07
CA LEU A 83 20.24 -8.50 -10.91
C LEU A 83 19.88 -7.88 -12.25
N TYR A 84 18.67 -8.12 -12.73
CA TYR A 84 18.12 -7.53 -13.95
C TYR A 84 16.82 -6.78 -13.66
N ASN A 85 16.75 -5.51 -14.06
CA ASN A 85 15.49 -4.76 -14.06
C ASN A 85 14.86 -4.89 -15.44
N MET A 86 13.78 -5.68 -15.52
CA MET A 86 13.16 -6.04 -16.79
C MET A 86 12.35 -4.89 -17.42
N SER A 87 11.98 -3.86 -16.67
CA SER A 87 11.28 -2.69 -17.24
C SER A 87 12.17 -1.86 -18.18
N ASN A 88 13.49 -1.91 -17.95
CA ASN A 88 14.49 -1.22 -18.78
C ASN A 88 14.92 -2.07 -19.99
N LEU A 89 14.55 -3.36 -20.02
CA LEU A 89 15.02 -4.34 -20.97
C LEU A 89 13.98 -4.57 -22.11
N LYS A 90 13.60 -3.47 -22.78
CA LYS A 90 12.70 -3.56 -23.97
C LYS A 90 13.44 -4.02 -25.23
N SER A 91 14.77 -4.15 -25.19
CA SER A 91 15.57 -4.56 -26.34
C SER A 91 15.87 -6.05 -26.33
N GLN A 92 15.96 -6.66 -27.53
CA GLN A 92 16.39 -8.05 -27.71
C GLN A 92 17.80 -8.32 -27.11
N GLU A 93 18.64 -7.29 -27.07
CA GLU A 93 20.01 -7.39 -26.53
C GLU A 93 20.01 -7.76 -25.07
N ALA A 94 19.15 -7.18 -24.28
CA ALA A 94 19.04 -7.42 -22.86
C ALA A 94 18.46 -8.80 -22.51
N VAL A 95 17.48 -9.27 -23.28
CA VAL A 95 16.99 -10.65 -23.18
C VAL A 95 18.12 -11.62 -23.53
N THR A 96 18.96 -11.27 -24.50
CA THR A 96 20.13 -12.08 -24.89
C THR A 96 21.16 -12.14 -23.76
N GLU A 97 21.40 -11.05 -23.04
CA GLU A 97 22.28 -11.04 -21.87
C GLU A 97 21.77 -11.97 -20.75
N VAL A 98 20.48 -11.87 -20.41
CA VAL A 98 19.86 -12.79 -19.42
C VAL A 98 19.99 -14.24 -19.88
N LYS A 99 19.73 -14.55 -21.16
CA LYS A 99 19.88 -15.91 -21.71
C LYS A 99 21.32 -16.40 -21.64
N SER A 100 22.29 -15.55 -21.93
CA SER A 100 23.70 -15.88 -21.77
C SER A 100 24.02 -16.26 -20.33
N ASP A 101 23.53 -15.48 -19.37
CA ASP A 101 23.73 -15.77 -17.95
C ASP A 101 23.02 -17.04 -17.47
N LEU A 102 21.87 -17.39 -18.05
CA LEU A 102 21.14 -18.63 -17.79
C LEU A 102 21.90 -19.86 -18.31
N THR A 103 22.62 -19.71 -19.44
CA THR A 103 23.38 -20.81 -20.08
C THR A 103 24.72 -21.04 -19.38
N VAL A 104 25.33 -19.97 -18.85
CA VAL A 104 26.61 -20.06 -18.13
C VAL A 104 26.35 -20.38 -16.66
N GLY A 105 26.26 -21.67 -16.33
CA GLY A 105 25.96 -22.14 -14.97
C GLY A 105 27.14 -22.06 -13.98
N PHE A 106 28.32 -21.58 -14.40
CA PHE A 106 29.48 -21.48 -13.52
C PHE A 106 29.41 -20.24 -12.63
N SER A 107 29.62 -20.47 -11.33
CA SER A 107 29.80 -19.40 -10.34
C SER A 107 30.88 -19.86 -9.32
N SER A 108 31.49 -18.92 -8.64
CA SER A 108 32.50 -19.19 -7.60
C SER A 108 31.96 -19.95 -6.39
N THR A 109 30.61 -20.00 -6.25
CA THR A 109 29.92 -20.72 -5.17
C THR A 109 29.31 -22.06 -5.61
N GLY A 110 29.37 -22.39 -6.89
CA GLY A 110 28.77 -23.59 -7.47
C GLY A 110 27.26 -23.47 -7.74
N ARG A 111 26.61 -22.36 -7.38
CA ARG A 111 25.21 -22.06 -7.71
C ARG A 111 25.07 -20.62 -8.24
N LYS A 112 24.18 -20.43 -9.19
CA LYS A 112 23.89 -19.12 -9.76
C LYS A 112 22.43 -18.79 -9.61
N VAL A 113 22.13 -17.57 -9.17
CA VAL A 113 20.77 -17.08 -9.04
C VAL A 113 20.59 -15.80 -9.86
N ILE A 114 19.54 -15.76 -10.63
CA ILE A 114 19.20 -14.61 -11.46
C ILE A 114 17.89 -14.01 -10.93
N ILE A 115 17.93 -12.73 -10.55
CA ILE A 115 16.77 -11.96 -10.13
C ILE A 115 16.31 -11.12 -11.32
N MET A 116 15.06 -11.31 -11.73
CA MET A 116 14.37 -10.52 -12.74
C MET A 116 13.36 -9.63 -12.04
N ASP A 117 13.73 -8.38 -11.78
CA ASP A 117 12.83 -7.42 -11.11
C ASP A 117 11.98 -6.63 -12.13
N GLU A 118 10.81 -6.17 -11.71
CA GLU A 118 9.81 -5.47 -12.54
C GLU A 118 9.49 -6.26 -13.83
N ALA A 119 9.33 -7.57 -13.71
CA ALA A 119 9.23 -8.48 -14.84
C ALA A 119 7.95 -8.31 -15.69
N HIS A 120 6.92 -7.62 -15.16
CA HIS A 120 5.74 -7.24 -15.93
C HIS A 120 6.05 -6.29 -17.11
N GLY A 121 7.24 -5.67 -17.13
CA GLY A 121 7.69 -4.86 -18.26
C GLY A 121 8.18 -5.66 -19.47
N MET A 122 8.24 -6.99 -19.41
CA MET A 122 8.69 -7.83 -20.54
C MET A 122 7.64 -7.89 -21.66
N SER A 123 8.11 -7.84 -22.90
CA SER A 123 7.25 -8.13 -24.04
C SER A 123 6.95 -9.63 -24.17
N ASP A 124 5.92 -9.99 -24.95
CA ASP A 124 5.56 -11.39 -25.22
C ASP A 124 6.71 -12.16 -25.88
N GLU A 125 7.45 -11.52 -26.80
CA GLU A 125 8.60 -12.11 -27.46
C GLU A 125 9.76 -12.38 -26.47
N ALA A 126 9.95 -11.48 -25.49
CA ALA A 126 10.92 -11.65 -24.43
C ALA A 126 10.57 -12.85 -23.55
N GLN A 127 9.29 -12.98 -23.18
CA GLN A 127 8.80 -14.12 -22.40
C GLN A 127 8.99 -15.45 -23.15
N ASP A 128 8.60 -15.52 -24.44
CA ASP A 128 8.78 -16.72 -25.26
C ASP A 128 10.26 -17.11 -25.42
N SER A 129 11.10 -16.10 -25.57
CA SER A 129 12.55 -16.29 -25.67
C SER A 129 13.13 -16.88 -24.38
N LEU A 130 12.66 -16.43 -23.21
CA LEU A 130 13.08 -16.96 -21.91
C LEU A 130 12.51 -18.35 -21.59
N LEU A 131 11.29 -18.67 -22.08
CA LEU A 131 10.72 -20.02 -21.93
C LEU A 131 11.64 -21.11 -22.47
N THR A 132 12.22 -20.89 -23.64
CA THR A 132 13.20 -21.83 -24.24
C THR A 132 14.42 -22.01 -23.33
N ALA A 133 14.88 -20.91 -22.68
CA ALA A 133 16.01 -20.98 -21.76
C ALA A 133 15.63 -21.70 -20.45
N PHE A 134 14.39 -21.58 -19.98
CA PHE A 134 13.91 -22.26 -18.76
C PHE A 134 13.84 -23.77 -18.95
N GLU A 135 13.58 -24.27 -20.15
CA GLU A 135 13.56 -25.72 -20.46
C GLU A 135 14.95 -26.34 -20.42
N GLY A 136 16.00 -25.55 -20.63
CA GLY A 136 17.40 -25.98 -20.65
C GLY A 136 18.19 -25.60 -19.40
N LEU A 137 17.56 -25.19 -18.29
CA LEU A 137 18.25 -24.76 -17.08
C LEU A 137 19.12 -25.86 -16.48
N GLN A 138 20.38 -25.53 -16.20
CA GLN A 138 21.27 -26.39 -15.45
C GLN A 138 20.80 -26.50 -14.00
N ALA A 139 21.05 -27.65 -13.35
CA ALA A 139 20.56 -27.93 -12.00
C ALA A 139 20.96 -26.90 -10.92
N GLN A 140 22.08 -26.21 -11.14
CA GLN A 140 22.62 -25.20 -10.22
C GLN A 140 22.14 -23.76 -10.51
N VAL A 141 21.31 -23.55 -11.53
CA VAL A 141 20.79 -22.21 -11.91
C VAL A 141 19.39 -22.04 -11.39
N TYR A 142 19.15 -20.93 -10.70
CA TYR A 142 17.87 -20.57 -10.12
C TYR A 142 17.44 -19.19 -10.62
N ILE A 143 16.13 -18.98 -10.71
CA ILE A 143 15.55 -17.73 -11.18
C ILE A 143 14.49 -17.27 -10.18
N ILE A 144 14.55 -16.00 -9.80
CA ILE A 144 13.53 -15.35 -8.98
C ILE A 144 12.96 -14.19 -9.79
N VAL A 145 11.69 -14.31 -10.17
CA VAL A 145 10.95 -13.29 -10.93
C VAL A 145 10.13 -12.46 -9.96
N CYS A 146 10.27 -11.13 -9.98
CA CYS A 146 9.47 -10.21 -9.18
C CYS A 146 8.53 -9.41 -10.09
N SER A 147 7.24 -9.40 -9.75
CA SER A 147 6.24 -8.67 -10.52
C SER A 147 5.15 -8.08 -9.64
N THR A 148 4.55 -6.98 -10.08
CA THR A 148 3.32 -6.43 -9.49
C THR A 148 2.07 -7.01 -10.13
N GLU A 149 2.12 -7.41 -11.38
CA GLU A 149 1.01 -7.84 -12.21
C GLU A 149 1.22 -9.27 -12.72
N LEU A 150 0.16 -10.09 -12.76
CA LEU A 150 0.20 -11.43 -13.35
C LEU A 150 -0.35 -11.43 -14.78
N GLU A 151 -1.25 -10.53 -15.07
CA GLU A 151 -1.97 -10.41 -16.34
C GLU A 151 -1.05 -10.09 -17.53
N SER A 152 0.13 -9.51 -17.23
CA SER A 152 1.18 -9.25 -18.21
C SER A 152 1.95 -10.51 -18.65
N PHE A 153 1.70 -11.65 -18.01
CA PHE A 153 2.42 -12.89 -18.31
C PHE A 153 1.54 -13.90 -19.04
N ARG A 154 2.15 -14.57 -20.00
CA ARG A 154 1.53 -15.68 -20.72
C ARG A 154 1.40 -16.90 -19.82
N ASP A 155 0.33 -17.68 -19.96
CA ASP A 155 0.09 -18.90 -19.20
C ASP A 155 1.26 -19.89 -19.28
N ALA A 156 1.91 -20.00 -20.43
CA ALA A 156 3.08 -20.81 -20.63
C ALA A 156 4.24 -20.41 -19.70
N PHE A 157 4.44 -19.12 -19.47
CA PHE A 157 5.45 -18.59 -18.56
C PHE A 157 5.07 -18.88 -17.11
N LEU A 158 3.85 -18.58 -16.72
CA LEU A 158 3.34 -18.81 -15.36
C LEU A 158 3.38 -20.28 -14.96
N SER A 159 3.07 -21.20 -15.90
CA SER A 159 3.08 -22.65 -15.64
C SER A 159 4.45 -23.21 -15.26
N ARG A 160 5.53 -22.50 -15.61
CA ARG A 160 6.92 -22.88 -15.25
C ARG A 160 7.41 -22.25 -13.96
N CYS A 161 6.61 -21.36 -13.37
CA CYS A 161 6.96 -20.63 -12.15
C CYS A 161 6.25 -21.22 -10.94
N VAL A 162 6.96 -21.33 -9.83
CA VAL A 162 6.34 -21.54 -8.53
C VAL A 162 5.91 -20.19 -7.96
N LEU A 163 4.62 -19.86 -8.08
CA LEU A 163 4.07 -18.57 -7.68
C LEU A 163 3.99 -18.44 -6.15
N ARG A 164 4.45 -17.30 -5.63
CA ARG A 164 4.32 -16.87 -4.24
C ARG A 164 3.77 -15.45 -4.19
N ARG A 165 2.58 -15.29 -3.61
CA ARG A 165 1.89 -14.00 -3.51
C ARG A 165 2.19 -13.33 -2.18
N LEU A 166 2.74 -12.12 -2.25
CA LEU A 166 2.93 -11.22 -1.12
C LEU A 166 1.68 -10.33 -0.97
N LYS A 167 1.35 -9.99 0.27
CA LYS A 167 0.18 -9.15 0.60
C LYS A 167 0.61 -7.94 1.41
N ASN A 168 -0.18 -6.89 1.40
CA ASN A 168 0.01 -5.77 2.31
C ASN A 168 0.04 -6.27 3.75
N LEU A 169 0.79 -5.59 4.60
CA LEU A 169 0.88 -5.96 6.01
C LEU A 169 -0.49 -5.86 6.67
N SER A 170 -0.79 -6.80 7.57
CA SER A 170 -1.91 -6.66 8.49
C SER A 170 -1.67 -5.47 9.43
N GLN A 171 -2.69 -5.02 10.14
CA GLN A 171 -2.55 -3.92 11.10
C GLN A 171 -1.53 -4.23 12.20
N THR A 172 -1.52 -5.47 12.69
CA THR A 172 -0.57 -5.92 13.71
C THR A 172 0.86 -5.99 13.20
N GLU A 173 1.06 -6.49 11.96
CA GLU A 173 2.38 -6.53 11.32
C GLU A 173 2.89 -5.13 11.02
N MET A 174 2.01 -4.23 10.54
CA MET A 174 2.36 -2.83 10.29
C MET A 174 2.74 -2.10 11.58
N ARG A 175 2.04 -2.35 12.69
CA ARG A 175 2.39 -1.82 14.00
C ARG A 175 3.79 -2.29 14.44
N SER A 176 4.09 -3.57 14.28
CA SER A 176 5.42 -4.13 14.62
C SER A 176 6.51 -3.54 13.72
N PHE A 177 6.21 -3.35 12.43
CA PHE A 177 7.11 -2.72 11.48
C PHE A 177 7.42 -1.26 11.84
N LEU A 178 6.40 -0.46 12.12
CA LEU A 178 6.54 0.94 12.50
C LEU A 178 7.29 1.09 13.83
N LYS A 179 6.97 0.25 14.82
CA LYS A 179 7.67 0.26 16.09
C LYS A 179 9.19 0.12 15.88
N ARG A 180 9.61 -0.91 15.15
CA ARG A 180 11.02 -1.15 14.83
C ARG A 180 11.66 0.05 14.12
N ARG A 181 10.99 0.61 13.12
CA ARG A 181 11.54 1.74 12.34
C ARG A 181 11.64 3.03 13.12
N ILE A 182 10.68 3.31 13.99
CA ILE A 182 10.68 4.45 14.90
C ILE A 182 11.85 4.34 15.89
N GLU A 183 12.10 3.14 16.43
CA GLU A 183 13.23 2.86 17.31
C GLU A 183 14.58 3.00 16.57
N GLU A 184 14.70 2.48 15.35
CA GLU A 184 15.90 2.59 14.49
C GLU A 184 16.25 4.05 14.14
N ASN A 185 15.23 4.89 13.92
CA ASN A 185 15.42 6.31 13.61
C ASN A 185 15.47 7.22 14.87
N ASP A 186 15.39 6.66 16.08
CA ASP A 186 15.30 7.38 17.35
C ASP A 186 14.24 8.48 17.36
N LEU A 187 13.10 8.24 16.68
CA LEU A 187 12.02 9.21 16.59
C LEU A 187 11.14 9.20 17.83
N LYS A 188 10.76 10.38 18.30
CA LYS A 188 9.79 10.59 19.36
C LYS A 188 8.57 11.31 18.78
N PHE A 189 7.42 11.11 19.38
CA PHE A 189 6.17 11.72 18.92
C PHE A 189 5.46 12.37 20.10
N GLU A 190 4.89 13.53 19.89
CA GLU A 190 3.98 14.16 20.87
C GLU A 190 2.71 13.35 21.05
N LEU A 191 2.24 12.67 19.98
CA LEU A 191 1.13 11.73 20.04
C LEU A 191 1.55 10.41 20.67
N SER A 192 0.59 9.70 21.28
CA SER A 192 0.83 8.34 21.75
C SER A 192 1.19 7.40 20.58
N LEU A 193 2.18 6.52 20.79
CA LEU A 193 2.64 5.60 19.75
C LEU A 193 1.53 4.74 19.12
N PRO A 194 0.53 4.22 19.86
CA PRO A 194 -0.60 3.49 19.26
C PRO A 194 -1.37 4.31 18.23
N MET A 195 -1.55 5.61 18.47
CA MET A 195 -2.20 6.51 17.51
C MET A 195 -1.32 6.75 16.29
N VAL A 196 -0.03 7.01 16.50
CA VAL A 196 0.95 7.16 15.41
C VAL A 196 0.95 5.94 14.49
N TYR A 197 0.98 4.72 15.06
CA TYR A 197 0.92 3.49 14.27
C TYR A 197 -0.36 3.38 13.44
N THR A 198 -1.48 3.76 14.02
CA THR A 198 -2.79 3.72 13.33
C THR A 198 -2.83 4.74 12.20
N LEU A 199 -2.40 5.98 12.46
CA LEU A 199 -2.37 7.05 11.47
C LEU A 199 -1.45 6.71 10.28
N ILE A 200 -0.19 6.35 10.57
CA ILE A 200 0.78 5.99 9.52
C ILE A 200 0.31 4.75 8.75
N GLY A 201 -0.20 3.74 9.45
CA GLY A 201 -0.69 2.52 8.81
C GLY A 201 -1.86 2.77 7.86
N SER A 202 -2.80 3.62 8.25
CA SER A 202 -3.95 4.01 7.41
C SER A 202 -3.51 4.86 6.22
N TYR A 203 -2.70 5.90 6.46
CA TYR A 203 -2.22 6.80 5.41
C TYR A 203 -1.40 6.09 4.33
N THR A 204 -0.54 5.17 4.74
CA THR A 204 0.35 4.44 3.82
C THR A 204 -0.31 3.21 3.16
N GLY A 205 -1.58 2.92 3.47
CA GLY A 205 -2.26 1.71 3.01
C GLY A 205 -1.57 0.42 3.49
N ARG A 206 -0.82 0.51 4.60
CA ARG A 206 0.01 -0.56 5.15
C ARG A 206 1.10 -1.06 4.19
N GLU A 207 1.56 -0.16 3.31
CA GLU A 207 2.68 -0.39 2.41
C GLU A 207 4.01 0.00 3.10
N PRO A 208 4.95 -0.95 3.28
CA PRO A 208 6.21 -0.67 3.99
C PRO A 208 7.04 0.45 3.38
N ARG A 209 7.17 0.51 2.04
CA ARG A 209 7.97 1.53 1.36
C ARG A 209 7.44 2.94 1.63
N ARG A 210 6.12 3.14 1.56
CA ARG A 210 5.52 4.44 1.87
C ARG A 210 5.74 4.82 3.33
N ALA A 211 5.66 3.85 4.24
CA ALA A 211 5.90 4.08 5.65
C ALA A 211 7.37 4.44 5.94
N ILE A 212 8.32 3.78 5.27
CA ILE A 212 9.74 4.13 5.37
C ILE A 212 9.95 5.56 4.87
N ASN A 213 9.49 5.89 3.67
CA ASN A 213 9.65 7.22 3.08
C ASN A 213 9.08 8.31 3.98
N LEU A 214 7.94 8.04 4.62
CA LEU A 214 7.34 8.95 5.58
C LEU A 214 8.23 9.14 6.82
N LEU A 215 8.69 8.05 7.44
CA LEU A 215 9.52 8.13 8.64
C LEU A 215 10.89 8.74 8.36
N ASP A 216 11.47 8.45 7.20
CA ASP A 216 12.78 9.00 6.77
C ASP A 216 12.69 10.50 6.39
N SER A 217 11.48 11.07 6.25
CA SER A 217 11.30 12.51 6.05
C SER A 217 11.41 13.32 7.34
N PHE A 218 11.33 12.67 8.50
CA PHE A 218 11.59 13.31 9.79
C PHE A 218 13.07 13.23 10.13
N GLU A 219 13.56 14.26 10.84
CA GLU A 219 14.95 14.30 11.27
C GLU A 219 15.21 13.23 12.33
N HIS A 220 16.28 12.44 12.16
CA HIS A 220 16.67 11.42 13.12
C HIS A 220 16.92 11.99 14.50
N GLY A 221 16.38 11.34 15.52
CA GLY A 221 16.48 11.77 16.92
C GLY A 221 15.54 12.92 17.28
N SER A 222 14.70 13.40 16.35
CA SER A 222 13.77 14.49 16.60
C SER A 222 12.51 14.05 17.35
N THR A 223 11.80 15.05 17.86
CA THR A 223 10.44 14.88 18.36
C THR A 223 9.48 15.42 17.31
N VAL A 224 8.73 14.55 16.67
CA VAL A 224 7.74 14.90 15.67
C VAL A 224 6.52 15.49 16.35
N THR A 225 6.22 16.74 16.00
CA THR A 225 5.09 17.47 16.56
C THR A 225 3.76 17.05 15.93
N VAL A 226 2.68 17.40 16.59
CA VAL A 226 1.33 17.20 16.07
C VAL A 226 1.13 17.99 14.78
N GLU A 227 1.64 19.22 14.69
CA GLU A 227 1.49 20.08 13.50
C GLU A 227 2.23 19.53 12.29
N GLU A 228 3.41 18.91 12.49
CA GLU A 228 4.15 18.23 11.42
C GLU A 228 3.36 17.01 10.90
N LEU A 229 2.78 16.22 11.79
CA LEU A 229 1.92 15.10 11.40
C LEU A 229 0.67 15.57 10.66
N GLU A 230 0.01 16.63 11.12
CA GLU A 230 -1.16 17.21 10.44
C GLU A 230 -0.82 17.68 9.03
N THR A 231 0.33 18.31 8.85
CA THR A 231 0.83 18.74 7.55
C THR A 231 1.08 17.56 6.63
N PHE A 232 1.73 16.51 7.15
CA PHE A 232 2.05 15.31 6.39
C PHE A 232 0.82 14.51 5.98
N PHE A 233 -0.15 14.34 6.88
CA PHE A 233 -1.34 13.54 6.62
C PHE A 233 -2.43 14.30 5.85
N ASN A 234 -2.15 15.54 5.42
CA ASN A 234 -3.15 16.35 4.75
C ASN A 234 -4.51 16.31 5.49
N VAL A 235 -4.47 16.43 6.82
CA VAL A 235 -5.69 16.59 7.64
C VAL A 235 -6.54 17.74 7.08
N TYR A 236 -5.87 18.65 6.39
CA TYR A 236 -6.45 19.72 5.60
C TYR A 236 -7.44 19.21 4.54
N GLU A 237 -7.18 18.10 3.86
CA GLU A 237 -8.12 17.52 2.88
C GLU A 237 -9.42 17.02 3.50
N GLY A 238 -9.33 16.37 4.66
CA GLY A 238 -10.52 15.95 5.40
C GLY A 238 -11.40 17.12 5.76
N LYS A 239 -10.81 18.26 6.19
CA LYS A 239 -11.51 19.50 6.48
C LYS A 239 -12.12 20.13 5.22
N GLN A 240 -11.37 20.14 4.11
CA GLN A 240 -11.87 20.64 2.82
C GLN A 240 -13.05 19.82 2.31
N LEU A 241 -12.95 18.49 2.35
CA LEU A 241 -14.06 17.61 1.96
C LEU A 241 -15.27 17.75 2.86
N MET A 242 -15.09 17.92 4.17
CA MET A 242 -16.20 18.20 5.09
C MET A 242 -16.91 19.51 4.76
N THR A 243 -16.15 20.56 4.40
CA THR A 243 -16.71 21.84 3.95
C THR A 243 -17.50 21.66 2.64
N LEU A 244 -16.94 20.94 1.68
CA LEU A 244 -17.61 20.63 0.41
C LEU A 244 -18.90 19.81 0.62
N ILE A 245 -18.88 18.81 1.51
CA ILE A 245 -20.08 18.05 1.91
C ILE A 245 -21.11 18.98 2.58
N GLY A 246 -20.66 19.92 3.38
CA GLY A 246 -21.52 20.95 3.95
C GLY A 246 -22.27 21.72 2.85
N TYR A 247 -21.58 22.23 1.83
CA TYR A 247 -22.20 22.90 0.70
C TYR A 247 -23.12 21.98 -0.12
N LEU A 248 -22.76 20.70 -0.27
CA LEU A 248 -23.60 19.70 -0.95
C LEU A 248 -24.98 19.56 -0.27
N TYR A 249 -25.00 19.56 1.06
CA TYR A 249 -26.22 19.41 1.84
C TYR A 249 -26.99 20.70 2.07
N THR A 250 -26.32 21.86 2.13
CA THR A 250 -26.99 23.16 2.23
C THR A 250 -27.57 23.64 0.90
N GLY A 251 -27.12 23.02 -0.21
CA GLY A 251 -27.55 23.45 -1.55
C GLY A 251 -26.90 24.75 -2.02
N ASP A 252 -25.85 25.22 -1.36
CA ASP A 252 -25.13 26.44 -1.74
C ASP A 252 -24.17 26.18 -2.90
N ILE A 253 -24.72 26.21 -4.10
CA ILE A 253 -24.04 25.86 -5.36
C ILE A 253 -22.86 26.81 -5.63
N LEU A 254 -23.05 28.11 -5.41
CA LEU A 254 -22.04 29.11 -5.76
C LEU A 254 -20.80 28.96 -4.88
N LEU A 255 -20.98 28.91 -3.56
CA LEU A 255 -19.88 28.72 -2.62
C LEU A 255 -19.21 27.35 -2.80
N GLY A 256 -19.97 26.30 -3.09
CA GLY A 256 -19.41 24.98 -3.36
C GLY A 256 -18.55 24.93 -4.61
N LEU A 257 -18.96 25.58 -5.71
CA LEU A 257 -18.16 25.66 -6.95
C LEU A 257 -16.90 26.53 -6.77
N GLU A 258 -17.02 27.67 -6.10
CA GLU A 258 -15.90 28.53 -5.75
C GLU A 258 -14.88 27.76 -4.90
N PHE A 259 -15.36 27.04 -3.91
CA PHE A 259 -14.54 26.21 -3.04
C PHE A 259 -13.80 25.08 -3.81
N ILE A 260 -14.47 24.40 -4.76
CA ILE A 260 -13.83 23.37 -5.61
C ILE A 260 -12.71 23.96 -6.47
N ASN A 261 -12.86 25.19 -6.96
CA ASN A 261 -11.84 25.85 -7.76
C ASN A 261 -10.57 26.14 -6.95
N ASP A 262 -10.71 26.44 -5.67
CA ASP A 262 -9.59 26.74 -4.77
C ASP A 262 -9.01 25.49 -4.09
N MET A 263 -9.74 24.37 -4.12
CA MET A 263 -9.35 23.12 -3.49
C MET A 263 -8.14 22.47 -4.17
N ASP A 264 -7.23 21.94 -3.38
CA ASP A 264 -6.16 21.12 -3.92
C ASP A 264 -6.66 19.69 -4.23
N MET A 265 -6.59 19.32 -5.50
CA MET A 265 -7.03 18.00 -5.99
C MET A 265 -5.87 17.02 -5.90
N SER A 266 -5.62 16.52 -4.70
CA SER A 266 -4.56 15.55 -4.48
C SER A 266 -4.93 14.13 -4.97
N SER A 267 -3.93 13.28 -5.04
CA SER A 267 -4.11 11.85 -5.37
C SER A 267 -4.89 11.07 -4.29
N THR A 268 -5.09 11.66 -3.11
CA THR A 268 -5.77 11.03 -1.97
C THR A 268 -7.24 11.45 -1.84
N PHE A 269 -7.72 12.37 -2.68
CA PHE A 269 -9.10 12.87 -2.66
C PHE A 269 -10.14 11.75 -2.62
N GLN A 270 -10.02 10.76 -3.50
CA GLN A 270 -10.97 9.64 -3.58
C GLN A 270 -10.93 8.78 -2.31
N SER A 271 -9.74 8.45 -1.81
CA SER A 271 -9.61 7.64 -0.59
C SER A 271 -10.12 8.38 0.65
N THR A 272 -9.91 9.69 0.73
CA THR A 272 -10.43 10.52 1.82
C THR A 272 -11.95 10.61 1.76
N LEU A 273 -12.53 10.75 0.57
CA LEU A 273 -13.98 10.76 0.39
C LEU A 273 -14.62 9.42 0.79
N LEU A 274 -14.01 8.29 0.42
CA LEU A 274 -14.47 6.96 0.84
C LEU A 274 -14.39 6.77 2.37
N GLU A 275 -13.33 7.29 3.00
CA GLU A 275 -13.22 7.27 4.45
C GLU A 275 -14.34 8.09 5.12
N LEU A 276 -14.67 9.27 4.57
CA LEU A 276 -15.80 10.08 5.06
C LEU A 276 -17.14 9.35 4.94
N LEU A 277 -17.35 8.57 3.88
CA LEU A 277 -18.52 7.72 3.75
C LEU A 277 -18.59 6.66 4.85
N ARG A 278 -17.47 5.96 5.11
CA ARG A 278 -17.41 4.98 6.20
C ARG A 278 -17.68 5.59 7.55
N VAL A 279 -17.16 6.81 7.77
CA VAL A 279 -17.41 7.57 8.99
C VAL A 279 -18.87 7.95 9.13
N ALA A 280 -19.51 8.38 8.04
CA ALA A 280 -20.93 8.70 8.02
C ALA A 280 -21.80 7.49 8.39
N GLU A 281 -21.40 6.29 7.96
CA GLU A 281 -22.11 5.03 8.24
C GLU A 281 -21.82 4.49 9.65
N ASN A 282 -20.55 4.34 9.99
CA ASN A 282 -20.11 3.61 11.20
C ASN A 282 -19.83 4.50 12.41
N GLY A 283 -19.74 5.82 12.22
CA GLY A 283 -19.51 6.79 13.29
C GLY A 283 -18.11 6.70 13.92
N GLN A 284 -17.14 6.06 13.26
CA GLN A 284 -15.75 5.95 13.71
C GLN A 284 -14.80 6.48 12.66
N SER A 285 -13.83 7.28 13.06
CA SER A 285 -12.78 7.79 12.17
C SER A 285 -11.42 7.75 12.85
N THR A 286 -10.39 7.47 12.05
CA THR A 286 -8.99 7.65 12.42
C THR A 286 -8.42 8.99 11.94
N LEU A 287 -9.15 9.70 11.07
CA LEU A 287 -8.71 10.93 10.42
C LEU A 287 -9.48 12.19 10.86
N LEU A 288 -10.68 12.01 11.41
CA LEU A 288 -11.53 13.12 11.82
C LEU A 288 -11.65 13.21 13.34
N THR A 289 -11.75 14.42 13.84
CA THR A 289 -12.08 14.68 15.25
C THR A 289 -13.48 14.18 15.59
N ARG A 290 -13.74 13.92 16.87
CA ARG A 290 -15.05 13.49 17.36
C ARG A 290 -16.15 14.48 16.96
N ASP A 291 -15.87 15.78 17.01
CA ASP A 291 -16.83 16.82 16.66
C ASP A 291 -17.11 16.84 15.15
N ALA A 292 -16.08 16.65 14.32
CA ALA A 292 -16.25 16.53 12.87
C ALA A 292 -17.05 15.26 12.50
N VAL A 293 -16.81 14.13 13.15
CA VAL A 293 -17.61 12.90 12.99
C VAL A 293 -19.07 13.15 13.38
N LEU A 294 -19.30 13.80 14.52
CA LEU A 294 -20.64 14.11 14.99
C LEU A 294 -21.36 15.09 14.03
N HIS A 295 -20.63 16.08 13.53
CA HIS A 295 -21.17 17.04 12.55
C HIS A 295 -21.55 16.34 11.24
N LEU A 296 -20.69 15.48 10.71
CA LEU A 296 -20.97 14.70 9.50
C LEU A 296 -22.21 13.81 9.68
N ARG A 297 -22.29 13.09 10.80
CA ARG A 297 -23.46 12.26 11.09
C ARG A 297 -24.74 13.08 11.22
N ASN A 298 -24.69 14.22 11.89
CA ASN A 298 -25.86 15.11 11.98
C ASN A 298 -26.30 15.62 10.62
N LEU A 299 -25.37 15.90 9.70
CA LEU A 299 -25.71 16.28 8.32
C LEU A 299 -26.37 15.13 7.58
N VAL A 300 -25.82 13.92 7.71
CA VAL A 300 -26.34 12.70 7.06
C VAL A 300 -27.70 12.30 7.66
N ASP A 301 -27.87 12.33 8.99
CA ASP A 301 -29.10 11.95 9.66
C ASP A 301 -30.25 12.90 9.29
N LYS A 302 -29.96 14.19 9.10
CA LYS A 302 -30.97 15.17 8.68
C LYS A 302 -31.37 15.06 7.21
N ASN A 303 -30.43 14.78 6.35
CA ASN A 303 -30.58 14.95 4.90
C ASN A 303 -30.54 13.63 4.13
N GLY A 304 -30.26 12.51 4.83
CA GLY A 304 -30.05 11.18 4.24
C GLY A 304 -28.69 11.02 3.62
N ILE A 305 -28.21 9.78 3.55
CA ILE A 305 -26.88 9.43 3.03
C ILE A 305 -26.81 9.45 1.50
N ASN A 306 -27.95 9.39 0.81
CA ASN A 306 -28.00 9.15 -0.64
C ASN A 306 -27.28 10.18 -1.49
N ASN A 307 -27.32 11.46 -1.13
CA ASN A 307 -26.63 12.51 -1.89
C ASN A 307 -25.10 12.38 -1.74
N LEU A 308 -24.63 12.10 -0.53
CA LEU A 308 -23.22 11.89 -0.26
C LEU A 308 -22.71 10.61 -0.94
N LEU A 309 -23.47 9.53 -0.84
CA LEU A 309 -23.16 8.25 -1.47
C LEU A 309 -23.10 8.40 -3.00
N GLY A 310 -24.10 9.02 -3.61
CA GLY A 310 -24.13 9.25 -5.06
C GLY A 310 -23.00 10.16 -5.54
N PHE A 311 -22.68 11.21 -4.80
CA PHE A 311 -21.55 12.08 -5.09
C PHE A 311 -20.22 11.29 -5.02
N ALA A 312 -20.05 10.48 -3.99
CA ALA A 312 -18.84 9.68 -3.81
C ALA A 312 -18.69 8.57 -4.87
N ILE A 313 -19.78 7.89 -5.24
CA ILE A 313 -19.76 6.91 -6.34
C ILE A 313 -19.32 7.59 -7.63
N ASP A 314 -19.93 8.71 -8.02
CA ASP A 314 -19.53 9.43 -9.23
C ASP A 314 -18.06 9.88 -9.20
N CYS A 315 -17.55 10.26 -8.01
CA CYS A 315 -16.16 10.63 -7.83
C CYS A 315 -15.18 9.43 -7.85
N THR A 316 -15.63 8.24 -7.55
CA THR A 316 -14.74 7.05 -7.44
C THR A 316 -14.76 6.15 -8.67
N THR A 317 -15.85 6.13 -9.44
CA THR A 317 -16.01 5.27 -10.62
C THR A 317 -15.31 5.78 -11.89
N HIS A 318 -14.89 7.03 -11.93
CA HIS A 318 -14.28 7.63 -13.11
C HIS A 318 -12.81 7.97 -12.82
N GLY A 319 -11.89 7.26 -13.36
CA GLY A 319 -10.44 7.42 -13.41
C GLY A 319 -9.82 8.67 -12.75
N ARG A 320 -8.95 9.40 -13.46
CA ARG A 320 -8.25 10.57 -12.91
C ARG A 320 -9.22 11.73 -12.64
N MET A 321 -9.37 12.10 -11.38
CA MET A 321 -10.25 13.20 -10.98
C MET A 321 -9.68 14.57 -11.40
N THR A 322 -10.53 15.37 -12.01
CA THR A 322 -10.26 16.78 -12.34
C THR A 322 -11.26 17.68 -11.61
N ARG A 323 -10.87 18.94 -11.35
CA ARG A 323 -11.79 19.93 -10.75
C ARG A 323 -13.11 20.02 -11.52
N SER A 324 -13.04 20.00 -12.84
CA SER A 324 -14.20 20.07 -13.71
C SER A 324 -15.15 18.87 -13.53
N ALA A 325 -14.61 17.66 -13.36
CA ALA A 325 -15.42 16.48 -13.06
C ALA A 325 -16.10 16.58 -11.69
N VAL A 326 -15.36 16.96 -10.65
CA VAL A 326 -15.92 17.14 -9.30
C VAL A 326 -17.00 18.22 -9.29
N SER A 327 -16.78 19.34 -9.98
CA SER A 327 -17.80 20.39 -10.14
C SER A 327 -19.07 19.87 -10.81
N GLY A 328 -18.93 19.05 -11.85
CA GLY A 328 -20.07 18.43 -12.53
C GLY A 328 -20.86 17.47 -11.63
N TYR A 329 -20.16 16.64 -10.85
CA TYR A 329 -20.81 15.73 -9.88
C TYR A 329 -21.43 16.49 -8.72
N PHE A 330 -20.76 17.51 -8.21
CA PHE A 330 -21.30 18.38 -7.18
C PHE A 330 -22.62 19.03 -7.63
N LEU A 331 -22.67 19.62 -8.82
CA LEU A 331 -23.89 20.18 -9.39
C LEU A 331 -25.00 19.14 -9.52
N LYS A 332 -24.67 17.93 -10.00
CA LYS A 332 -25.64 16.83 -10.16
C LYS A 332 -26.32 16.45 -8.85
N TRP A 333 -25.58 16.40 -7.77
CA TRP A 333 -26.07 15.92 -6.47
C TRP A 333 -26.59 17.05 -5.57
N CYS A 334 -26.07 18.26 -5.71
CA CYS A 334 -26.56 19.44 -5.03
C CYS A 334 -27.98 19.83 -5.50
N SER A 335 -28.24 19.72 -6.79
CA SER A 335 -29.55 20.06 -7.39
C SER A 335 -30.68 19.07 -7.06
N LYS A 336 -30.36 17.89 -6.52
CA LYS A 336 -31.34 16.87 -6.10
C LYS A 336 -31.80 17.01 -4.66
N SER A 337 -31.24 17.94 -3.91
CA SER A 337 -31.68 18.22 -2.54
C SER A 337 -32.83 19.20 -2.55
N ASP A 338 -34.03 18.75 -2.20
CA ASP A 338 -35.22 19.60 -1.99
C ASP A 338 -35.16 20.43 -0.69
N ILE A 339 -33.95 20.70 -0.17
CA ILE A 339 -33.78 21.28 1.16
C ILE A 339 -33.32 22.72 1.06
N VAL A 340 -34.22 23.63 1.39
CA VAL A 340 -33.90 25.03 1.69
C VAL A 340 -33.45 25.10 3.16
N LEU A 341 -32.16 25.13 3.41
CA LEU A 341 -31.63 25.37 4.74
C LEU A 341 -31.09 26.78 4.84
N SER A 342 -31.36 27.41 5.98
CA SER A 342 -30.73 28.68 6.35
C SER A 342 -29.19 28.53 6.36
N PRO A 343 -28.43 29.54 5.92
CA PRO A 343 -26.98 29.44 5.91
C PRO A 343 -26.44 29.18 7.33
N PRO A 344 -25.47 28.29 7.48
CA PRO A 344 -24.86 28.06 8.77
C PRO A 344 -24.17 29.34 9.25
N GLU A 345 -24.37 29.68 10.52
CA GLU A 345 -23.61 30.76 11.14
C GLU A 345 -22.11 30.47 10.98
N ARG A 346 -21.38 31.49 10.51
CA ARG A 346 -19.91 31.40 10.26
C ARG A 346 -19.15 31.23 11.58
N SER A 347 -19.05 30.02 12.08
CA SER A 347 -18.14 29.69 13.16
C SER A 347 -17.64 28.25 13.03
N TYR A 348 -16.71 28.01 12.10
CA TYR A 348 -15.78 26.89 12.26
C TYR A 348 -14.66 27.38 13.19
N PRO A 349 -14.36 26.67 14.27
CA PRO A 349 -13.18 27.00 15.07
C PRO A 349 -11.94 26.88 14.22
N ASP A 350 -11.16 27.94 14.10
CA ASP A 350 -9.94 28.04 13.28
C ASP A 350 -8.81 27.06 13.69
N LYS A 351 -8.97 26.31 14.77
CA LYS A 351 -8.01 25.30 15.23
C LYS A 351 -8.73 24.19 15.99
N VAL A 352 -8.97 23.08 15.31
CA VAL A 352 -9.28 21.82 15.99
C VAL A 352 -7.95 21.24 16.46
N LYS A 353 -7.69 21.22 17.77
CA LYS A 353 -6.47 20.68 18.35
C LYS A 353 -6.57 19.15 18.42
N LEU A 354 -5.51 18.46 18.04
CA LEU A 354 -5.34 17.01 18.18
C LEU A 354 -5.41 16.53 19.67
N GLU A 355 -5.40 17.45 20.61
CA GLU A 355 -5.65 17.15 22.05
C GLU A 355 -7.01 16.48 22.28
N ASP A 356 -8.00 16.77 21.44
CA ASP A 356 -9.32 16.14 21.50
C ASP A 356 -9.31 14.67 21.07
N ILE A 357 -8.26 14.24 20.37
CA ILE A 357 -8.03 12.82 19.96
C ILE A 357 -7.48 12.01 21.13
N LYS A 358 -6.81 12.63 22.13
CA LYS A 358 -6.24 11.94 23.31
C LYS A 358 -7.30 11.23 24.15
N LEU A 359 -8.55 11.68 24.13
CA LEU A 359 -9.66 11.05 24.85
C LEU A 359 -10.15 9.73 24.23
N MET A 360 -9.84 9.46 22.96
CA MET A 360 -10.30 8.23 22.28
C MET A 360 -9.39 7.01 22.51
N GLY A 361 -8.10 7.21 22.75
CA GLY A 361 -7.16 6.10 23.01
C GLY A 361 -7.44 5.31 24.29
N GLY A 362 -8.03 5.95 25.31
CA GLY A 362 -8.36 5.30 26.59
C GLY A 362 -9.62 4.43 26.57
N MET A 363 -10.49 4.58 25.55
CA MET A 363 -11.77 3.83 25.48
C MET A 363 -11.71 2.57 24.61
N MET A 364 -10.65 2.38 23.82
CA MET A 364 -10.53 1.21 22.94
C MET A 364 -9.93 -0.03 23.63
N GLU A 365 -9.22 0.13 24.75
CA GLU A 365 -8.70 -1.02 25.50
C GLU A 365 -9.77 -1.77 26.33
N GLU A 366 -10.93 -1.15 26.61
CA GLU A 366 -11.97 -1.79 27.44
C GLU A 366 -13.12 -2.45 26.63
N ARG A 367 -13.16 -2.37 25.29
CA ARG A 367 -14.29 -2.86 24.50
C ARG A 367 -14.07 -4.08 23.60
N GLU A 368 -12.92 -4.73 23.64
CA GLU A 368 -12.73 -6.01 22.92
C GLU A 368 -13.46 -7.21 23.57
N VAL A 369 -14.17 -7.03 24.68
CA VAL A 369 -14.75 -8.15 25.44
C VAL A 369 -16.26 -8.34 25.26
N HIS A 370 -17.01 -7.36 24.73
CA HIS A 370 -18.47 -7.50 24.63
C HIS A 370 -19.06 -6.92 23.33
N ALA A 371 -19.04 -7.69 22.24
CA ALA A 371 -19.93 -7.47 21.10
C ALA A 371 -20.34 -8.81 20.47
N ASN A 372 -21.18 -9.53 21.15
CA ASN A 372 -22.07 -10.52 20.54
C ASN A 372 -23.49 -10.15 20.95
N SER A 373 -24.27 -9.60 20.02
CA SER A 373 -25.71 -9.84 19.83
C SER A 373 -26.38 -8.72 19.04
N GLY A 374 -26.86 -9.05 17.84
CA GLY A 374 -28.20 -8.72 17.38
C GLY A 374 -28.45 -7.42 16.64
N GLN A 375 -28.80 -7.56 15.37
CA GLN A 375 -29.66 -6.68 14.55
C GLN A 375 -29.06 -5.46 13.85
N SER A 376 -28.77 -5.63 12.54
CA SER A 376 -29.27 -4.78 11.43
C SER A 376 -28.80 -5.35 10.08
N ASP A 377 -29.63 -6.21 9.48
CA ASP A 377 -29.28 -7.07 8.32
C ASP A 377 -29.53 -6.43 6.94
N VAL A 378 -29.84 -5.14 6.83
CA VAL A 378 -30.28 -4.57 5.55
C VAL A 378 -29.23 -3.65 4.91
N THR A 379 -28.42 -2.94 5.69
CA THR A 379 -27.38 -2.01 5.20
C THR A 379 -26.06 -2.70 4.85
N ALA A 380 -25.70 -3.75 5.57
CA ALA A 380 -24.51 -4.55 5.29
C ALA A 380 -24.58 -5.25 3.92
N LYS A 381 -25.76 -5.74 3.52
CA LYS A 381 -25.98 -6.35 2.20
C LYS A 381 -25.80 -5.39 1.03
N SER A 382 -26.09 -4.10 1.23
CA SER A 382 -25.93 -3.09 0.17
C SER A 382 -24.45 -2.73 -0.06
N LEU A 383 -23.63 -2.76 0.99
CA LEU A 383 -22.19 -2.50 0.89
C LEU A 383 -21.43 -3.73 0.38
N GLU A 384 -21.83 -4.91 0.80
CA GLU A 384 -21.28 -6.18 0.24
C GLU A 384 -21.62 -6.34 -1.24
N MET A 385 -22.79 -5.92 -1.70
CA MET A 385 -23.13 -5.87 -3.13
C MET A 385 -22.27 -4.88 -3.92
N LEU A 386 -21.99 -3.70 -3.36
CA LEU A 386 -21.13 -2.69 -4.00
C LEU A 386 -19.66 -3.12 -4.02
N MET A 387 -19.19 -3.83 -3.01
CA MET A 387 -17.84 -4.40 -2.98
C MET A 387 -17.72 -5.63 -3.89
N ALA A 388 -18.78 -6.42 -4.03
CA ALA A 388 -18.82 -7.55 -4.97
C ALA A 388 -18.91 -7.10 -6.44
N GLU A 389 -19.54 -5.95 -6.74
CA GLU A 389 -19.55 -5.38 -8.09
C GLU A 389 -18.20 -4.73 -8.46
N SER A 390 -17.41 -4.25 -7.50
CA SER A 390 -16.04 -3.78 -7.77
C SER A 390 -15.08 -4.94 -8.04
N ASP A 391 -15.33 -6.12 -7.46
CA ASP A 391 -14.55 -7.34 -7.71
C ASP A 391 -14.93 -8.03 -9.05
N ILE A 392 -16.08 -7.68 -9.66
CA ILE A 392 -16.53 -8.22 -10.96
C ILE A 392 -16.01 -7.39 -12.15
N LEU A 393 -15.48 -6.18 -11.89
CA LEU A 393 -14.85 -5.35 -12.93
C LEU A 393 -13.33 -5.50 -12.98
N GLU A 394 -12.77 -6.44 -12.20
CA GLU A 394 -11.35 -6.85 -12.22
C GLU A 394 -11.16 -8.28 -12.80
N ASP A 395 -12.13 -8.80 -13.55
CA ASP A 395 -11.95 -10.00 -14.40
C ASP A 395 -11.92 -9.64 -15.89
#